data_5cc1a356cdf228e3bb4e4ac8a784a17b
#
_entry.id   5cc1a356cdf228e3bb4e4ac8a784a17b
#
_cell.length_a   1.000
_cell.length_b   1.000
_cell.length_c   1.000
_cell.angle_alpha   90.00
_cell.angle_beta   90.00
_cell.angle_gamma   90.00
#
_symmetry.space_group_name_H-M   'P 1'
#
loop_
_entity.id
_entity.type
_entity.pdbx_description
1 polymer ?
#
loop_
_entity_poly.entity_id
_entity_poly.type
_entity_poly.pdbx_seq_one_letter_code
_entity_poly.pdbx_strand_id
1 'polypeptide(L)'
;MRTRAAVALEAGKPLEVMEVNLEGPKYGEVLVEIKATGICHTDEFTLSGADPEGLFPAILGHEGAGVVVEVGPGVKSLEVGDHVIPLYTAECRECEYCLNPKTNLCQAIRTTQGQGVMPDGTSRFTMLNGTPILHYMGCSTFSNHTVLPEIALAKVRKDAPFDKICYIGCG
;
A
#
# COMPACT_ATOMS: atom_id res chain seq x y z
N MET A 1 -2.92 -12.89 9.60
CA MET A 1 -1.65 -13.64 9.46
C MET A 1 -0.48 -12.87 10.08
N ARG A 2 0.69 -13.50 10.25
CA ARG A 2 1.94 -12.77 10.52
C ARG A 2 2.71 -12.57 9.23
N THR A 3 3.36 -11.41 9.11
CA THR A 3 4.22 -11.08 7.99
C THR A 3 5.44 -10.30 8.49
N ARG A 4 6.52 -10.25 7.71
CA ARG A 4 7.70 -9.44 8.02
C ARG A 4 7.61 -8.12 7.25
N ALA A 5 7.95 -7.04 7.94
CA ALA A 5 7.97 -5.70 7.37
C ALA A 5 9.16 -4.90 7.89
N ALA A 6 9.61 -3.92 7.10
CA ALA A 6 10.51 -2.89 7.54
C ALA A 6 9.68 -1.70 8.03
N VAL A 7 9.65 -1.51 9.34
CA VAL A 7 8.79 -0.53 10.02
C VAL A 7 9.60 0.72 10.35
N ALA A 8 9.09 1.87 9.95
CA ALA A 8 9.55 3.18 10.41
C ALA A 8 8.86 3.47 11.75
N LEU A 9 9.57 3.33 12.85
CA LEU A 9 9.01 3.54 14.19
C LEU A 9 8.94 5.02 14.56
N GLU A 10 9.93 5.80 14.12
CA GLU A 10 10.11 7.21 14.47
C GLU A 10 10.88 7.92 13.36
N ALA A 11 10.59 9.21 13.16
CA ALA A 11 11.32 10.03 12.19
C ALA A 11 12.82 10.09 12.49
N GLY A 12 13.64 10.03 11.46
CA GLY A 12 15.10 10.10 11.56
C GLY A 12 15.78 8.87 12.16
N LYS A 13 15.04 7.77 12.37
CA LYS A 13 15.58 6.49 12.84
C LYS A 13 15.65 5.48 11.70
N PRO A 14 16.59 4.53 11.74
CA PRO A 14 16.62 3.44 10.78
C PRO A 14 15.31 2.63 10.79
N LEU A 15 14.97 2.05 9.65
CA LEU A 15 13.89 1.06 9.56
C LEU A 15 14.24 -0.18 10.38
N GLU A 16 13.27 -0.72 11.10
CA GLU A 16 13.41 -1.97 11.84
C GLU A 16 12.66 -3.12 11.14
N VAL A 17 13.38 -4.18 10.79
CA VAL A 17 12.75 -5.37 10.21
C VAL A 17 12.20 -6.24 11.33
N MET A 18 10.87 -6.38 11.38
CA MET A 18 10.18 -7.13 12.42
C MET A 18 8.99 -7.93 11.89
N GLU A 19 8.50 -8.86 12.71
CA GLU A 19 7.20 -9.50 12.49
C GLU A 19 6.08 -8.57 12.96
N VAL A 20 5.05 -8.49 12.14
CA VAL A 20 3.83 -7.72 12.39
C VAL A 20 2.60 -8.58 12.12
N ASN A 21 1.48 -8.26 12.73
CA ASN A 21 0.20 -8.84 12.36
C ASN A 21 -0.35 -8.08 11.14
N LEU A 22 -0.90 -8.83 10.21
CA LEU A 22 -1.64 -8.31 9.07
C LEU A 22 -3.03 -8.95 9.05
N GLU A 23 -4.07 -8.11 9.07
CA GLU A 23 -5.46 -8.56 8.88
C GLU A 23 -5.67 -9.06 7.45
N GLY A 24 -6.65 -9.95 7.27
CA GLY A 24 -7.11 -10.36 5.94
C GLY A 24 -7.81 -9.23 5.19
N PRO A 25 -8.00 -9.39 3.87
CA PRO A 25 -8.66 -8.38 3.05
C PRO A 25 -10.16 -8.29 3.39
N LYS A 26 -10.65 -7.07 3.59
CA LYS A 26 -12.08 -6.77 3.80
C LYS A 26 -12.79 -6.60 2.46
N TYR A 27 -14.01 -6.06 2.49
CA TYR A 27 -14.81 -5.83 1.29
C TYR A 27 -14.09 -4.92 0.30
N GLY A 28 -13.93 -5.37 -0.95
CA GLY A 28 -13.25 -4.64 -2.02
C GLY A 28 -11.73 -4.57 -1.87
N GLU A 29 -11.13 -5.39 -1.01
CA GLU A 29 -9.68 -5.43 -0.77
C GLU A 29 -9.08 -6.75 -1.24
N VAL A 30 -7.79 -6.74 -1.48
CA VAL A 30 -7.00 -7.94 -1.80
C VAL A 30 -5.72 -7.99 -0.98
N LEU A 31 -5.29 -9.19 -0.66
CA LEU A 31 -3.98 -9.47 -0.04
C LEU A 31 -2.98 -9.76 -1.16
N VAL A 32 -1.89 -9.03 -1.16
CA VAL A 32 -0.80 -9.15 -2.14
C VAL A 32 0.47 -9.59 -1.47
N GLU A 33 1.09 -10.65 -1.98
CA GLU A 33 2.47 -11.01 -1.67
C GLU A 33 3.42 -10.16 -2.51
N ILE A 34 4.20 -9.29 -1.88
CA ILE A 34 5.16 -8.42 -2.56
C ILE A 34 6.38 -9.23 -2.99
N LYS A 35 6.70 -9.19 -4.27
CA LYS A 35 7.84 -9.89 -4.88
C LYS A 35 9.03 -8.97 -5.12
N ALA A 36 8.78 -7.70 -5.35
CA ALA A 36 9.79 -6.65 -5.47
C ALA A 36 9.23 -5.30 -5.03
N THR A 37 10.08 -4.45 -4.52
CA THR A 37 9.76 -3.06 -4.19
C THR A 37 10.95 -2.17 -4.49
N GLY A 38 10.70 -1.00 -5.05
CA GLY A 38 11.68 0.06 -5.20
C GLY A 38 11.83 0.86 -3.91
N ILE A 39 12.93 1.57 -3.80
CA ILE A 39 13.20 2.56 -2.74
C ILE A 39 13.21 3.92 -3.41
N CYS A 40 12.19 4.72 -3.13
CA CYS A 40 12.04 6.05 -3.68
C CYS A 40 12.63 7.12 -2.74
N HIS A 41 13.05 8.23 -3.30
CA HIS A 41 13.48 9.39 -2.49
C HIS A 41 12.34 9.93 -1.61
N THR A 42 11.09 9.71 -2.00
CA THR A 42 9.90 10.05 -1.21
C THR A 42 9.85 9.27 0.11
N ASP A 43 10.23 8.00 0.10
CA ASP A 43 10.33 7.18 1.33
C ASP A 43 11.40 7.74 2.27
N GLU A 44 12.56 8.14 1.73
CA GLU A 44 13.65 8.76 2.50
C GLU A 44 13.23 10.13 3.04
N PHE A 45 12.53 10.95 2.25
CA PHE A 45 12.03 12.25 2.68
C PHE A 45 11.10 12.12 3.89
N THR A 46 10.17 11.15 3.85
CA THR A 46 9.29 10.86 4.98
C THR A 46 10.08 10.31 6.17
N LEU A 47 10.95 9.30 5.95
CA LEU A 47 11.73 8.68 7.02
C LEU A 47 12.65 9.69 7.74
N SER A 48 13.22 10.64 7.03
CA SER A 48 14.07 11.69 7.61
C SER A 48 13.33 12.64 8.55
N GLY A 49 11.98 12.67 8.49
CA GLY A 49 11.14 13.60 9.24
C GLY A 49 11.00 14.98 8.58
N ALA A 50 11.50 15.14 7.35
CA ALA A 50 11.35 16.40 6.60
C ALA A 50 9.94 16.55 5.99
N ASP A 51 9.23 15.44 5.84
CA ASP A 51 7.85 15.41 5.34
C ASP A 51 6.87 15.85 6.44
N PRO A 52 6.18 16.98 6.29
CA PRO A 52 5.22 17.46 7.29
C PRO A 52 3.96 16.57 7.41
N GLU A 53 3.70 15.71 6.41
CA GLU A 53 2.61 14.74 6.40
C GLU A 53 3.08 13.34 6.87
N GLY A 54 4.35 13.18 7.22
CA GLY A 54 4.90 11.91 7.69
C GLY A 54 4.27 11.45 9.00
N LEU A 55 3.82 10.21 9.03
CA LEU A 55 3.18 9.60 10.20
C LEU A 55 3.96 8.36 10.65
N PHE A 56 4.06 8.16 11.96
CA PHE A 56 4.78 7.03 12.56
C PHE A 56 4.00 6.42 13.74
N PRO A 57 4.12 5.11 14.01
CA PRO A 57 4.86 4.12 13.22
C PRO A 57 4.14 3.78 11.91
N ALA A 58 4.91 3.55 10.83
CA ALA A 58 4.37 3.23 9.52
C ALA A 58 5.22 2.19 8.77
N ILE A 59 4.61 1.46 7.85
CA ILE A 59 5.32 0.67 6.86
C ILE A 59 5.36 1.48 5.57
N LEU A 60 6.56 1.92 5.20
CA LEU A 60 6.80 2.71 4.00
C LEU A 60 6.75 1.87 2.72
N GLY A 61 7.15 2.45 1.59
CA GLY A 61 7.17 1.81 0.29
C GLY A 61 5.87 1.98 -0.50
N HIS A 62 6.01 2.42 -1.74
CA HIS A 62 4.89 2.65 -2.67
C HIS A 62 5.20 2.21 -4.10
N GLU A 63 6.42 1.75 -4.35
CA GLU A 63 6.88 1.18 -5.63
C GLU A 63 6.92 -0.34 -5.52
N GLY A 64 5.79 -1.01 -5.67
CA GLY A 64 5.69 -2.44 -5.46
C GLY A 64 5.29 -3.23 -6.71
N ALA A 65 5.58 -4.51 -6.69
CA ALA A 65 5.00 -5.49 -7.59
C ALA A 65 4.84 -6.82 -6.87
N GLY A 66 3.73 -7.50 -7.09
CA GLY A 66 3.45 -8.73 -6.37
C GLY A 66 2.36 -9.58 -7.00
N VAL A 67 1.96 -10.59 -6.24
CA VAL A 67 0.94 -11.57 -6.65
C VAL A 67 -0.22 -11.51 -5.66
N VAL A 68 -1.43 -11.49 -6.18
CA VAL A 68 -2.65 -11.61 -5.37
C VAL A 68 -2.71 -13.01 -4.76
N VAL A 69 -2.78 -13.10 -3.44
CA VAL A 69 -2.83 -14.38 -2.71
C VAL A 69 -4.17 -14.62 -2.02
N GLU A 70 -4.95 -13.57 -1.79
CA GLU A 70 -6.31 -13.66 -1.25
C GLU A 70 -7.14 -12.47 -1.75
N VAL A 71 -8.44 -12.69 -2.00
CA VAL A 71 -9.39 -11.65 -2.38
C VAL A 71 -10.51 -11.56 -1.36
N GLY A 72 -10.82 -10.34 -0.96
CA GLY A 72 -11.94 -10.05 -0.06
C GLY A 72 -13.29 -10.10 -0.78
N PRO A 73 -14.40 -10.07 -0.02
CA PRO A 73 -15.73 -10.00 -0.60
C PRO A 73 -15.88 -8.77 -1.52
N GLY A 74 -16.64 -8.93 -2.61
CA GLY A 74 -16.96 -7.84 -3.54
C GLY A 74 -15.87 -7.51 -4.58
N VAL A 75 -14.69 -8.09 -4.49
CA VAL A 75 -13.65 -7.99 -5.54
C VAL A 75 -14.15 -8.62 -6.83
N LYS A 76 -13.95 -7.95 -7.97
CA LYS A 76 -14.48 -8.37 -9.28
C LYS A 76 -13.46 -8.42 -10.40
N SER A 77 -12.41 -7.62 -10.33
CA SER A 77 -11.42 -7.46 -11.42
C SER A 77 -10.13 -8.23 -11.19
N LEU A 78 -9.95 -8.78 -9.98
CA LEU A 78 -8.74 -9.50 -9.58
C LEU A 78 -9.08 -10.88 -9.02
N GLU A 79 -8.17 -11.82 -9.25
CA GLU A 79 -8.24 -13.18 -8.72
C GLU A 79 -6.89 -13.64 -8.16
N VAL A 80 -6.90 -14.66 -7.32
CA VAL A 80 -5.67 -15.26 -6.77
C VAL A 80 -4.76 -15.71 -7.91
N GLY A 81 -3.49 -15.34 -7.83
CA GLY A 81 -2.48 -15.61 -8.87
C GLY A 81 -2.33 -14.50 -9.90
N ASP A 82 -3.11 -13.42 -9.82
CA ASP A 82 -2.88 -12.25 -10.67
C ASP A 82 -1.61 -11.50 -10.24
N HIS A 83 -0.84 -11.07 -11.23
CA HIS A 83 0.29 -10.17 -11.01
C HIS A 83 -0.19 -8.73 -11.04
N VAL A 84 0.22 -7.96 -10.05
CA VAL A 84 -0.27 -6.60 -9.84
C VAL A 84 0.83 -5.64 -9.44
N ILE A 85 0.61 -4.36 -9.76
CA ILE A 85 1.37 -3.22 -9.23
C ILE A 85 0.41 -2.29 -8.47
N PRO A 86 0.80 -1.76 -7.29
CA PRO A 86 -0.01 -0.82 -6.55
C PRO A 86 0.02 0.57 -7.16
N LEU A 87 -1.04 1.30 -6.94
CA LEU A 87 -1.21 2.68 -7.33
C LEU A 87 -1.48 3.52 -6.08
N TYR A 88 -0.55 4.40 -5.73
CA TYR A 88 -0.68 5.27 -4.56
C TYR A 88 -1.66 6.44 -4.74
N THR A 89 -2.16 6.65 -5.94
CA THR A 89 -3.20 7.64 -6.27
C THR A 89 -4.50 6.95 -6.67
N ALA A 90 -4.96 5.99 -5.88
CA ALA A 90 -6.22 5.29 -6.13
C ALA A 90 -7.42 6.24 -6.21
N GLU A 91 -8.52 5.76 -6.79
CA GLU A 91 -9.74 6.53 -7.05
C GLU A 91 -10.92 5.93 -6.29
N CYS A 92 -11.87 6.77 -5.85
CA CYS A 92 -13.16 6.29 -5.33
C CYS A 92 -14.18 6.01 -6.45
N ARG A 93 -13.96 6.53 -7.66
CA ARG A 93 -14.85 6.46 -8.84
C ARG A 93 -16.22 7.14 -8.69
N GLU A 94 -16.41 7.93 -7.65
CA GLU A 94 -17.68 8.59 -7.33
C GLU A 94 -17.58 10.12 -7.26
N CYS A 95 -16.43 10.67 -6.81
CA CYS A 95 -16.27 12.12 -6.71
C CYS A 95 -16.10 12.79 -8.08
N GLU A 96 -16.30 14.09 -8.13
CA GLU A 96 -16.21 14.88 -9.39
C GLU A 96 -14.85 14.71 -10.10
N TYR A 97 -13.77 14.57 -9.35
CA TYR A 97 -12.43 14.36 -9.91
C TYR A 97 -12.30 12.98 -10.57
N CYS A 98 -12.79 11.94 -9.91
CA CYS A 98 -12.77 10.59 -10.49
C CYS A 98 -13.66 10.45 -11.73
N LEU A 99 -14.76 11.18 -11.77
CA LEU A 99 -15.68 11.20 -12.92
C LEU A 99 -15.18 12.09 -14.06
N ASN A 100 -14.18 12.92 -13.83
CA ASN A 100 -13.55 13.77 -14.85
C ASN A 100 -12.37 13.03 -15.48
N PRO A 101 -12.40 12.74 -16.80
CA PRO A 101 -11.34 11.98 -17.46
C PRO A 101 -9.97 12.66 -17.52
N LYS A 102 -9.86 13.90 -17.05
CA LYS A 102 -8.62 14.69 -17.07
C LYS A 102 -7.95 14.80 -15.70
N THR A 103 -8.45 14.15 -14.68
CA THR A 103 -7.93 14.29 -13.32
C THR A 103 -7.77 12.95 -12.62
N ASN A 104 -6.77 12.90 -11.74
CA ASN A 104 -6.46 11.81 -10.82
C ASN A 104 -6.46 12.30 -9.35
N LEU A 105 -7.15 13.41 -9.06
CA LEU A 105 -7.13 14.08 -7.77
C LEU A 105 -8.32 13.65 -6.89
N CYS A 106 -8.46 12.35 -6.66
CA CYS A 106 -9.52 11.82 -5.81
C CYS A 106 -9.43 12.38 -4.38
N GLN A 107 -10.46 13.10 -3.95
CA GLN A 107 -10.50 13.71 -2.62
C GLN A 107 -10.78 12.70 -1.51
N ALA A 108 -11.62 11.70 -1.77
CA ALA A 108 -11.97 10.68 -0.77
C ALA A 108 -10.75 9.84 -0.36
N ILE A 109 -9.98 9.36 -1.33
CA ILE A 109 -8.75 8.59 -1.07
C ILE A 109 -7.70 9.46 -0.37
N ARG A 110 -7.53 10.72 -0.80
CA ARG A 110 -6.55 11.63 -0.19
C ARG A 110 -6.79 11.81 1.31
N THR A 111 -8.04 11.87 1.73
CA THR A 111 -8.39 12.07 3.14
C THR A 111 -7.93 10.89 4.02
N THR A 112 -8.12 9.66 3.58
CA THR A 112 -7.73 8.47 4.36
C THR A 112 -6.24 8.17 4.25
N GLN A 113 -5.64 8.30 3.07
CA GLN A 113 -4.20 8.11 2.87
C GLN A 113 -3.36 9.09 3.69
N GLY A 114 -3.78 10.36 3.78
CA GLY A 114 -3.10 11.37 4.60
C GLY A 114 -3.14 11.08 6.10
N GLN A 115 -4.02 10.15 6.54
CA GLN A 115 -4.09 9.65 7.91
C GLN A 115 -3.39 8.29 8.10
N GLY A 116 -2.81 7.74 7.05
CA GLY A 116 -2.14 6.44 7.09
C GLY A 116 -3.08 5.27 7.30
N VAL A 117 -4.32 5.38 6.83
CA VAL A 117 -5.35 4.33 6.98
C VAL A 117 -5.97 3.95 5.65
N MET A 118 -6.65 2.80 5.65
CA MET A 118 -7.45 2.32 4.53
C MET A 118 -8.73 3.16 4.36
N PRO A 119 -9.47 3.02 3.26
CA PRO A 119 -10.71 3.80 3.03
C PRO A 119 -11.76 3.70 4.13
N ASP A 120 -11.74 2.62 4.93
CA ASP A 120 -12.64 2.43 6.08
C ASP A 120 -12.15 3.12 7.37
N GLY A 121 -11.04 3.88 7.30
CA GLY A 121 -10.47 4.59 8.44
C GLY A 121 -9.66 3.72 9.40
N THR A 122 -9.35 2.48 9.05
CA THR A 122 -8.56 1.56 9.90
C THR A 122 -7.28 1.09 9.22
N SER A 123 -6.26 0.71 10.02
CA SER A 123 -5.08 0.01 9.50
C SER A 123 -5.32 -1.49 9.45
N ARG A 124 -4.64 -2.17 8.53
CA ARG A 124 -4.55 -3.64 8.48
C ARG A 124 -3.34 -4.18 9.22
N PHE A 125 -2.39 -3.31 9.58
CA PHE A 125 -1.17 -3.69 10.28
C PHE A 125 -1.23 -3.35 11.76
N THR A 126 -0.75 -4.27 12.59
CA THR A 126 -0.49 -4.01 14.01
C THR A 126 0.83 -4.66 14.43
N MET A 127 1.48 -4.08 15.43
CA MET A 127 2.57 -4.75 16.14
C MET A 127 2.03 -5.99 16.87
N LEU A 128 2.91 -6.88 17.29
CA LEU A 128 2.50 -8.10 18.01
C LEU A 128 1.80 -7.81 19.35
N ASN A 129 2.03 -6.63 19.93
CA ASN A 129 1.35 -6.14 21.12
C ASN A 129 0.00 -5.47 20.86
N GLY A 130 -0.44 -5.40 19.58
CA GLY A 130 -1.70 -4.79 19.17
C GLY A 130 -1.62 -3.28 18.82
N THR A 131 -0.47 -2.64 18.95
CA THR A 131 -0.30 -1.23 18.54
C THR A 131 -0.49 -1.10 17.03
N PRO A 132 -1.36 -0.20 16.53
CA PRO A 132 -1.54 0.03 15.11
C PRO A 132 -0.26 0.52 14.44
N ILE A 133 0.00 0.04 13.23
CA ILE A 133 1.04 0.55 12.33
C ILE A 133 0.34 1.13 11.12
N LEU A 134 0.70 2.35 10.74
CA LEU A 134 0.02 3.09 9.68
C LEU A 134 0.45 2.60 8.30
N HIS A 135 -0.47 2.71 7.35
CA HIS A 135 -0.18 2.53 5.94
C HIS A 135 0.53 3.76 5.38
N TYR A 136 1.45 3.54 4.45
CA TYR A 136 2.09 4.60 3.70
C TYR A 136 1.54 4.64 2.27
N MET A 137 0.96 5.78 1.91
CA MET A 137 0.35 6.00 0.59
C MET A 137 -0.67 4.91 0.17
N GLY A 138 -1.29 4.23 1.14
CA GLY A 138 -2.18 3.10 0.89
C GLY A 138 -1.51 1.84 0.31
N CYS A 139 -0.18 1.79 0.25
CA CYS A 139 0.60 0.73 -0.41
C CYS A 139 1.38 -0.14 0.58
N SER A 140 2.25 0.48 1.40
CA SER A 140 3.09 -0.19 2.41
C SER A 140 3.87 -1.39 1.84
N THR A 141 4.62 -1.17 0.75
CA THR A 141 5.29 -2.26 0.02
C THR A 141 6.59 -2.73 0.67
N PHE A 142 7.08 -2.06 1.74
CA PHE A 142 8.21 -2.56 2.53
C PHE A 142 7.79 -3.67 3.49
N SER A 143 6.89 -4.52 3.04
CA SER A 143 6.39 -5.70 3.73
C SER A 143 6.33 -6.89 2.77
N ASN A 144 6.49 -8.11 3.29
CA ASN A 144 6.32 -9.30 2.44
C ASN A 144 4.88 -9.45 1.93
N HIS A 145 3.90 -8.97 2.70
CA HIS A 145 2.49 -8.95 2.30
C HIS A 145 1.87 -7.62 2.69
N THR A 146 0.95 -7.14 1.87
CA THR A 146 0.14 -5.96 2.16
C THR A 146 -1.29 -6.16 1.68
N VAL A 147 -2.24 -5.46 2.30
CA VAL A 147 -3.63 -5.42 1.87
C VAL A 147 -3.89 -4.07 1.22
N LEU A 148 -4.50 -4.11 0.03
CA LEU A 148 -4.83 -2.90 -0.74
C LEU A 148 -6.27 -2.98 -1.26
N PRO A 149 -6.94 -1.84 -1.47
CA PRO A 149 -8.18 -1.81 -2.24
C PRO A 149 -7.97 -2.33 -3.66
N GLU A 150 -8.91 -3.12 -4.19
CA GLU A 150 -8.90 -3.59 -5.58
C GLU A 150 -8.63 -2.45 -6.58
N ILE A 151 -9.26 -1.30 -6.34
CA ILE A 151 -9.14 -0.10 -7.16
C ILE A 151 -7.74 0.51 -7.19
N ALA A 152 -6.90 0.20 -6.20
CA ALA A 152 -5.51 0.66 -6.09
C ALA A 152 -4.52 -0.29 -6.77
N LEU A 153 -4.97 -1.27 -7.54
CA LEU A 153 -4.13 -2.29 -8.15
C LEU A 153 -4.35 -2.37 -9.66
N ALA A 154 -3.26 -2.31 -10.39
CA ALA A 154 -3.24 -2.56 -11.82
C ALA A 154 -2.78 -4.00 -12.10
N LYS A 155 -3.64 -4.80 -12.75
CA LYS A 155 -3.29 -6.13 -13.23
C LYS A 155 -2.30 -6.03 -14.39
N VAL A 156 -1.23 -6.80 -14.33
CA VAL A 156 -0.16 -6.83 -15.33
C VAL A 156 0.02 -8.24 -15.90
N ARG A 157 0.78 -8.34 -16.97
CA ARG A 157 1.12 -9.62 -17.58
C ARG A 157 1.90 -10.49 -16.61
N LYS A 158 1.60 -11.81 -16.57
CA LYS A 158 2.26 -12.79 -15.68
C LYS A 158 3.73 -13.03 -16.00
N ASP A 159 4.19 -12.69 -17.19
CA ASP A 159 5.59 -12.80 -17.62
C ASP A 159 6.40 -11.51 -17.39
N ALA A 160 5.79 -10.45 -16.87
CA ALA A 160 6.48 -9.20 -16.55
C ALA A 160 7.39 -9.40 -15.32
N PRO A 161 8.69 -9.06 -15.40
CA PRO A 161 9.61 -9.26 -14.29
C PRO A 161 9.34 -8.27 -13.17
N PHE A 162 9.08 -8.76 -11.97
CA PHE A 162 8.69 -7.96 -10.82
C PHE A 162 9.73 -6.89 -10.45
N ASP A 163 11.01 -7.21 -10.56
CA ASP A 163 12.14 -6.30 -10.29
C ASP A 163 12.24 -5.13 -11.29
N LYS A 164 11.50 -5.17 -12.38
CA LYS A 164 11.41 -4.09 -13.37
C LYS A 164 10.10 -3.32 -13.26
N ILE A 165 8.99 -4.03 -13.10
CA ILE A 165 7.67 -3.39 -13.10
C ILE A 165 7.33 -2.70 -11.78
N CYS A 166 8.02 -3.01 -10.68
CA CYS A 166 7.76 -2.36 -9.40
C CYS A 166 7.95 -0.84 -9.43
N TYR A 167 8.79 -0.33 -10.33
CA TYR A 167 9.03 1.12 -10.46
C TYR A 167 7.94 1.88 -11.23
N ILE A 168 7.06 1.19 -11.96
CA ILE A 168 6.09 1.86 -12.86
C ILE A 168 5.15 2.82 -12.10
N GLY A 169 4.93 2.59 -10.81
CA GLY A 169 4.05 3.44 -10.01
C GLY A 169 4.61 4.85 -9.76
N CYS A 170 5.92 5.03 -9.72
CA CYS A 170 6.57 6.28 -9.36
C CYS A 170 7.82 6.59 -10.21
N GLY A 171 8.69 5.63 -10.45
CA GLY A 171 9.98 5.77 -11.15
C GLY A 171 9.93 5.93 -12.66
#